data_e01a4c2e65b4ea7ec1e3d511205526ab
#
_entry.id   e01a4c2e65b4ea7ec1e3d511205526ab
#
_cell.length_a   1.000
_cell.length_b   1.000
_cell.length_c   1.000
_cell.angle_alpha   90.00
_cell.angle_beta   90.00
_cell.angle_gamma   90.00
#
_symmetry.space_group_name_H-M   'P 1'
#
loop_
_entity.id
_entity.type
_entity.pdbx_description
1 polymer ?
#
loop_
_entity_poly.entity_id
_entity_poly.type
_entity_poly.pdbx_seq_one_letter_code
_entity_poly.pdbx_strand_id
1 'polypeptide(L)' 'MTLAEANVGEEYIVRDIDADGDEELIDFLFSLGCYSGEPITVVSRKKSGCVVSIKDGRYNIDNDLAAAILV' A
#
# COMPACT_ATOMS: atom_id res chain seq x y z
N MET A 1 3.88 5.88 -10.09
CA MET A 1 4.77 4.91 -9.43
C MET A 1 3.96 4.02 -8.49
N THR A 2 4.52 2.94 -8.01
CA THR A 2 3.86 2.08 -7.04
C THR A 2 4.49 2.24 -5.67
N LEU A 3 3.81 1.74 -4.65
CA LEU A 3 4.31 1.78 -3.28
C LEU A 3 5.62 0.98 -3.11
N ALA A 4 5.83 -0.02 -3.96
CA ALA A 4 7.08 -0.79 -3.97
C ALA A 4 8.31 0.09 -4.26
N GLU A 5 8.10 1.22 -4.93
CA GLU A 5 9.15 2.18 -5.29
C GLU A 5 9.25 3.37 -4.34
N ALA A 6 8.33 3.46 -3.38
CA ALA A 6 8.21 4.61 -2.48
C ALA A 6 9.38 4.69 -1.50
N ASN A 7 9.74 5.90 -1.12
CA ASN A 7 10.76 6.13 -0.11
C ASN A 7 10.20 5.90 1.29
N VAL A 8 10.99 5.24 2.14
CA VAL A 8 10.62 5.02 3.54
C VAL A 8 10.52 6.37 4.26
N GLY A 9 9.45 6.54 5.03
CA GLY A 9 9.22 7.74 5.83
C GLY A 9 8.54 8.90 5.10
N GLU A 10 8.37 8.79 3.79
CA GLU A 10 7.69 9.82 3.00
C GLU A 10 6.21 9.48 2.87
N GLU A 11 5.35 10.47 3.06
CA GLU A 11 3.90 10.28 2.90
C GLU A 11 3.52 10.43 1.42
N TYR A 12 2.71 9.50 0.95
CA TYR A 12 2.15 9.52 -0.40
C TYR A 12 0.63 9.50 -0.31
N ILE A 13 -0.03 9.86 -1.40
CA ILE A 13 -1.48 9.74 -1.51
C ILE A 13 -1.78 8.58 -2.45
N VAL A 14 -2.60 7.64 -2.01
CA VAL A 14 -3.04 6.53 -2.86
C VAL A 14 -3.81 7.09 -4.05
N ARG A 15 -3.41 6.73 -5.26
CA ARG A 15 -4.09 7.14 -6.48
C ARG A 15 -5.08 6.10 -6.96
N ASP A 16 -4.67 4.83 -6.90
CA ASP A 16 -5.49 3.73 -7.39
C ASP A 16 -4.89 2.40 -6.92
N ILE A 17 -5.63 1.34 -7.12
CA ILE A 17 -5.17 -0.03 -6.89
C ILE A 17 -5.18 -0.76 -8.21
N ASP A 18 -4.03 -1.24 -8.65
CA ASP A 18 -3.90 -2.05 -9.87
C ASP A 18 -3.86 -3.52 -9.48
N ALA A 19 -5.02 -4.10 -9.34
CA ALA A 19 -5.17 -5.48 -8.88
C ALA A 19 -5.26 -6.50 -10.01
N ASP A 20 -5.23 -6.06 -11.26
CA ASP A 20 -5.30 -6.92 -12.44
C ASP A 20 -6.45 -7.91 -12.36
N GLY A 21 -7.63 -7.45 -11.92
CA GLY A 21 -8.82 -8.27 -11.79
C GLY A 21 -8.93 -9.08 -10.50
N ASP A 22 -7.97 -9.00 -9.60
CA ASP A 22 -8.00 -9.71 -8.32
C ASP A 22 -8.83 -8.94 -7.31
N GLU A 23 -10.11 -9.29 -7.21
CA GLU A 23 -11.05 -8.64 -6.29
C GLU A 23 -10.71 -8.89 -4.83
N GLU A 24 -10.14 -10.03 -4.49
CA GLU A 24 -9.74 -10.34 -3.12
C GLU A 24 -8.63 -9.41 -2.65
N LEU A 25 -7.69 -9.09 -3.54
CA LEU A 25 -6.62 -8.15 -3.24
C LEU A 25 -7.19 -6.76 -2.98
N ILE A 26 -8.12 -6.30 -3.82
CA ILE A 26 -8.78 -5.00 -3.64
C ILE A 26 -9.52 -4.97 -2.31
N ASP A 27 -10.31 -5.99 -2.01
CA ASP A 27 -11.09 -6.06 -0.79
C ASP A 27 -10.19 -6.05 0.45
N PHE A 28 -9.08 -6.78 0.39
CA PHE A 28 -8.12 -6.78 1.48
C PHE A 28 -7.55 -5.38 1.72
N LEU A 29 -7.07 -4.72 0.67
CA LEU A 29 -6.51 -3.38 0.80
C LEU A 29 -7.57 -2.37 1.28
N PHE A 30 -8.78 -2.48 0.80
CA PHE A 30 -9.87 -1.61 1.25
C PHE A 30 -10.17 -1.82 2.73
N SER A 31 -10.06 -3.05 3.23
CA SER A 31 -10.28 -3.33 4.65
C SER A 31 -9.24 -2.66 5.55
N LEU A 32 -8.07 -2.36 5.01
CA LEU A 32 -7.03 -1.62 5.73
C LEU A 32 -7.22 -0.10 5.65
N GLY A 33 -8.14 0.36 4.82
CA GLY A 33 -8.33 1.78 4.54
C GLY A 33 -7.49 2.29 3.38
N CYS A 34 -6.92 1.37 2.57
CA CYS A 34 -6.08 1.72 1.44
C CYS A 34 -6.93 1.91 0.18
N TYR A 35 -7.39 3.12 -0.06
CA TYR A 35 -8.15 3.47 -1.25
C TYR A 35 -7.81 4.88 -1.69
N SER A 36 -8.24 5.20 -2.91
CA SER A 36 -7.89 6.46 -3.59
C SER A 36 -8.17 7.68 -2.71
N GLY A 37 -7.20 8.56 -2.63
CA GLY A 37 -7.27 9.78 -1.84
C GLY A 37 -6.72 9.66 -0.42
N GLU A 38 -6.44 8.46 0.06
CA GLU A 38 -5.94 8.25 1.42
C GLU A 38 -4.42 8.38 1.51
N PRO A 39 -3.89 9.02 2.56
CA PRO A 39 -2.45 9.05 2.79
C PRO A 39 -1.91 7.68 3.19
N ILE A 40 -0.72 7.36 2.72
CA ILE A 40 -0.02 6.14 3.05
C ILE A 40 1.48 6.42 3.19
N THR A 41 2.10 5.79 4.18
CA THR A 41 3.53 5.93 4.42
C THR A 41 4.16 4.55 4.59
N VAL A 42 5.29 4.30 3.92
CA VAL A 42 6.09 3.11 4.19
C VAL A 42 6.93 3.40 5.43
N VAL A 43 6.64 2.67 6.51
CA VAL A 43 7.34 2.88 7.79
C VAL A 43 8.69 2.16 7.80
N SER A 44 8.72 0.96 7.23
CA SER A 44 9.96 0.19 7.10
C SER A 44 9.83 -0.77 5.93
N ARG A 45 10.98 -1.18 5.40
CA ARG A 45 11.01 -2.07 4.23
C ARG A 45 11.80 -3.31 4.57
N LYS A 46 11.29 -4.45 4.13
CA LYS A 46 11.92 -5.75 4.29
C LYS A 46 12.11 -6.36 2.90
N LYS A 47 12.87 -7.46 2.85
CA LYS A 47 13.07 -8.21 1.60
C LYS A 47 11.74 -8.73 1.03
N SER A 48 10.83 -9.17 1.89
CA SER A 48 9.56 -9.81 1.49
C SER A 48 8.37 -8.84 1.41
N GLY A 49 8.56 -7.59 1.78
CA GLY A 49 7.47 -6.61 1.80
C GLY A 49 7.82 -5.39 2.63
N CYS A 50 6.79 -4.76 3.17
CA CYS A 50 7.00 -3.56 3.97
C CYS A 50 5.91 -3.41 5.03
N VAL A 51 6.20 -2.56 6.00
CA VAL A 51 5.21 -2.11 6.98
C VAL A 51 4.72 -0.74 6.51
N VAL A 52 3.41 -0.60 6.40
CA VAL A 52 2.78 0.65 5.97
C VAL A 52 1.92 1.21 7.09
N SER A 53 1.85 2.53 7.14
CA SER A 53 0.94 3.26 8.01
C SER A 53 -0.20 3.81 7.15
N ILE A 54 -1.42 3.43 7.49
CA ILE A 54 -2.64 3.89 6.82
C ILE A 54 -3.63 4.25 7.92
N LYS A 55 -4.18 5.48 7.88
CA LYS A 55 -5.07 5.96 8.93
C LYS A 55 -4.40 5.78 10.30
N ASP A 56 -5.03 5.09 11.23
CA ASP A 56 -4.51 4.88 12.57
C ASP A 56 -3.82 3.53 12.76
N GLY A 57 -3.63 2.78 11.67
CA GLY A 57 -3.10 1.42 11.74
C GLY A 57 -1.77 1.26 11.02
N ARG A 58 -1.04 0.24 11.42
CA ARG A 58 0.18 -0.21 10.74
C ARG A 58 0.01 -1.65 10.33
N TYR A 59 0.39 -1.97 9.09
CA TYR A 59 0.13 -3.27 8.50
C TYR A 59 1.36 -3.77 7.76
N ASN A 60 1.60 -5.08 7.85
CA ASN A 60 2.59 -5.74 7.02
C ASN A 60 1.93 -6.12 5.70
N ILE A 61 2.52 -5.71 4.59
CA ILE A 61 2.08 -6.13 3.27
C ILE A 61 3.26 -6.71 2.51
N ASP A 62 2.97 -7.67 1.63
CA ASP A 62 4.01 -8.27 0.81
C ASP A 62 4.34 -7.41 -0.42
N ASN A 63 5.34 -7.83 -1.18
CA ASN A 63 5.78 -7.07 -2.35
C ASN A 63 4.71 -7.00 -3.44
N ASP A 64 3.90 -8.03 -3.59
CA ASP A 64 2.83 -8.03 -4.59
C ASP A 64 1.76 -7.01 -4.24
N LEU A 65 1.38 -6.93 -2.97
CA LEU A 65 0.44 -5.92 -2.50
C LEU A 65 1.00 -4.50 -2.69
N ALA A 66 2.27 -4.29 -2.32
CA ALA A 66 2.90 -2.98 -2.49
C ALA A 66 2.97 -2.57 -3.95
N ALA A 67 3.24 -3.51 -4.86
CA ALA A 67 3.29 -3.23 -6.30
C ALA A 67 1.91 -2.91 -6.89
N ALA A 68 0.84 -3.30 -6.23
CA ALA A 68 -0.53 -3.02 -6.68
C ALA A 68 -1.04 -1.63 -6.27
N ILE A 69 -0.40 -0.99 -5.31
CA ILE A 69 -0.83 0.32 -4.81
C ILE A 69 -0.13 1.41 -5.61
N LEU A 70 -0.91 2.17 -6.38
CA LEU A 70 -0.39 3.30 -7.16
C LEU A 70 -0.43 4.57 -6.32
N VAL A 71 0.68 5.26 -6.31
CA VAL A 71 0.87 6.51 -5.58
C VAL A 71 1.43 7.62 -6.44
#